data_dbe0f96fd87d38b9d353467a4e0b14cc
#
_entry.id   dbe0f96fd87d38b9d353467a4e0b14cc
#
_cell.length_a   1.000
_cell.length_b   1.000
_cell.length_c   1.000
_cell.angle_alpha   90.00
_cell.angle_beta   90.00
_cell.angle_gamma   90.00
#
_symmetry.space_group_name_H-M   'P 1'
#
loop_
_entity.id
_entity.type
_entity.pdbx_description
1 polymer ?
#
loop_
_entity_poly.entity_id
_entity_poly.type
_entity_poly.pdbx_seq_one_letter_code
_entity_poly.pdbx_strand_id
1 'polypeptide(L)'
;MVTKSLNASGLTLLKVEKQPGAPAEATVFATEKGIEKLRKKIEDFGGDLPVNEDGSVKPPKNADLVQSISAISEAGLRALWRSPGERFPTGPGKQAWEVWLGKTDAAGFLAGAARYGVAVGTDRLEFPEDLVVIAVATAVELAAAVRHLGGVRALATPTRTADDFDAMPVEEQHQWVDDLVGRSTFAAIADPNYITLLDRGVSRAHPLIQPALSAADRHAAEPAWDVNDFVGHGTQLAGLALFGDLSTALQTTLPITIGHRLESAKIIPDTGHNPHHLLGTVTRKGINAAEASAARRRTFCLATTTEDDTPHDGAPTSWSSEIDQLASGASGLQKRQRLILVSAGNSDQNAFTAANYLTVSDHPNNELESPAQAWNAICVGAYTQKVTLPPGEPGVCVAPLGDLAPSSRTASWQSYWPIKPDVVYEGGNWFMHGAPPPMKHPALAPLTTDHQYPQRAFTTCGETSAATALASRDITALWSDYPELWPETVRAIFVSSARWTNQMLAHVPAQPSKTDLGILFRRYGYGVPDMERARRSASNALTLIVEDTIQPYKKSATNNVEHIHNELKLF
;
A
#
# COMPACT_ATOMS: atom_id res chain seq x y z
N MET A 1 15.61 24.90 -26.90
CA MET A 1 16.73 25.17 -27.84
C MET A 1 17.87 24.17 -27.69
N VAL A 2 18.38 23.94 -26.50
CA VAL A 2 19.50 23.00 -26.21
C VAL A 2 19.19 21.55 -26.67
N THR A 3 18.00 21.00 -26.39
CA THR A 3 17.61 19.63 -26.77
C THR A 3 17.65 19.38 -28.29
N LYS A 4 17.17 20.34 -29.08
CA LYS A 4 17.24 20.22 -30.56
C LYS A 4 18.68 20.26 -31.09
N SER A 5 19.54 21.04 -30.46
CA SER A 5 20.95 21.16 -30.80
C SER A 5 21.77 19.91 -30.42
N LEU A 6 21.42 19.25 -29.33
CA LEU A 6 22.03 17.99 -28.89
C LEU A 6 21.68 16.85 -29.87
N ASN A 7 20.41 16.64 -30.18
CA ASN A 7 19.97 15.57 -31.08
C ASN A 7 20.59 15.72 -32.51
N ALA A 8 20.68 16.91 -33.01
CA ALA A 8 21.32 17.18 -34.31
C ALA A 8 22.84 16.89 -34.32
N SER A 9 23.45 16.75 -33.16
CA SER A 9 24.89 16.49 -32.99
C SER A 9 25.23 15.02 -32.74
N GLY A 10 24.23 14.11 -32.68
CA GLY A 10 24.46 12.70 -32.35
C GLY A 10 24.63 12.48 -30.83
N LEU A 11 24.04 13.37 -30.03
CA LEU A 11 23.97 13.32 -28.59
C LEU A 11 22.51 13.08 -28.20
N THR A 12 22.25 12.05 -27.40
CA THR A 12 20.90 11.76 -26.89
C THR A 12 20.78 12.19 -25.46
N LEU A 13 19.86 13.10 -25.14
CA LEU A 13 19.59 13.52 -23.77
C LEU A 13 18.84 12.39 -23.05
N LEU A 14 19.43 11.87 -21.97
CA LEU A 14 18.86 10.79 -21.15
C LEU A 14 18.11 11.34 -19.94
N LYS A 15 18.68 12.33 -19.22
CA LYS A 15 18.13 12.86 -17.98
C LYS A 15 18.56 14.31 -17.78
N VAL A 16 17.69 15.09 -17.15
CA VAL A 16 18.04 16.44 -16.62
C VAL A 16 17.64 16.49 -15.16
N GLU A 17 18.62 16.79 -14.30
CA GLU A 17 18.40 17.03 -12.88
C GLU A 17 18.62 18.50 -12.56
N LYS A 18 17.72 19.06 -11.76
CA LYS A 18 17.82 20.45 -11.32
C LYS A 18 17.65 20.48 -9.80
N GLN A 19 18.70 20.86 -9.11
CA GLN A 19 18.65 21.12 -7.68
C GLN A 19 18.42 22.61 -7.42
N PRO A 20 17.66 22.98 -6.38
CA PRO A 20 17.48 24.38 -6.02
C PRO A 20 18.84 25.06 -5.75
N GLY A 21 19.13 26.13 -6.48
CA GLY A 21 20.38 26.90 -6.30
C GLY A 21 21.63 26.35 -7.00
N ALA A 22 21.55 25.23 -7.72
CA ALA A 22 22.65 24.66 -8.49
C ALA A 22 22.39 24.71 -10.00
N PRO A 23 23.44 24.67 -10.86
CA PRO A 23 23.27 24.46 -12.30
C PRO A 23 22.54 23.14 -12.58
N ALA A 24 21.76 23.12 -13.65
CA ALA A 24 21.10 21.88 -14.09
C ALA A 24 22.16 20.89 -14.61
N GLU A 25 22.11 19.64 -14.18
CA GLU A 25 22.94 18.55 -14.69
C GLU A 25 22.18 17.77 -15.76
N ALA A 26 22.80 17.59 -16.93
CA ALA A 26 22.22 16.84 -18.04
C ALA A 26 23.07 15.59 -18.32
N THR A 27 22.50 14.41 -18.13
CA THR A 27 23.11 13.15 -18.55
C THR A 27 22.82 12.91 -20.03
N VAL A 28 23.87 12.71 -20.82
CA VAL A 28 23.78 12.61 -22.27
C VAL A 28 24.50 11.33 -22.72
N PHE A 29 23.84 10.54 -23.56
CA PHE A 29 24.53 9.49 -24.32
C PHE A 29 25.16 10.11 -25.57
N ALA A 30 26.44 9.83 -25.80
CA ALA A 30 27.19 10.36 -26.91
C ALA A 30 27.87 9.22 -27.70
N THR A 31 27.63 9.18 -29.01
CA THR A 31 28.43 8.35 -29.92
C THR A 31 29.79 9.00 -30.17
N GLU A 32 30.79 8.23 -30.66
CA GLU A 32 32.09 8.80 -31.03
C GLU A 32 31.95 10.01 -31.98
N LYS A 33 31.09 9.87 -33.01
CA LYS A 33 30.77 10.99 -33.92
C LYS A 33 30.11 12.16 -33.19
N GLY A 34 29.30 11.89 -32.16
CA GLY A 34 28.68 12.92 -31.33
C GLY A 34 29.73 13.71 -30.52
N ILE A 35 30.68 13.00 -29.93
CA ILE A 35 31.80 13.61 -29.17
C ILE A 35 32.68 14.47 -30.11
N GLU A 36 33.04 13.95 -31.29
CA GLU A 36 33.83 14.71 -32.29
C GLU A 36 33.10 15.99 -32.72
N LYS A 37 31.79 15.90 -32.99
CA LYS A 37 30.98 17.08 -33.33
C LYS A 37 30.88 18.09 -32.19
N LEU A 38 30.75 17.62 -30.93
CA LEU A 38 30.74 18.51 -29.77
C LEU A 38 32.09 19.20 -29.59
N ARG A 39 33.18 18.44 -29.72
CA ARG A 39 34.57 18.99 -29.66
C ARG A 39 34.74 20.07 -30.71
N LYS A 40 34.37 19.81 -31.97
CA LYS A 40 34.44 20.79 -33.03
C LYS A 40 33.62 22.05 -32.76
N LYS A 41 32.41 21.91 -32.16
CA LYS A 41 31.60 23.09 -31.78
C LYS A 41 32.27 23.94 -30.71
N ILE A 42 33.00 23.31 -29.76
CA ILE A 42 33.77 24.01 -28.73
C ILE A 42 34.99 24.70 -29.32
N GLU A 43 35.69 24.02 -30.24
CA GLU A 43 36.82 24.59 -30.98
C GLU A 43 36.38 25.78 -31.83
N ASP A 44 35.29 25.65 -32.60
CA ASP A 44 34.72 26.73 -33.42
C ASP A 44 34.27 27.96 -32.59
N PHE A 45 33.88 27.74 -31.31
CA PHE A 45 33.54 28.81 -30.38
C PHE A 45 34.77 29.57 -29.89
N GLY A 46 35.90 28.88 -29.70
CA GLY A 46 37.18 29.48 -29.30
C GLY A 46 38.02 30.05 -30.44
N GLY A 47 37.56 29.92 -31.71
CA GLY A 47 38.24 30.43 -32.87
C GLY A 47 38.06 31.93 -33.10
N ASP A 48 38.65 32.43 -34.20
CA ASP A 48 38.56 33.85 -34.56
C ASP A 48 37.11 34.30 -34.78
N LEU A 49 36.80 35.49 -34.24
CA LEU A 49 35.44 36.05 -34.32
C LEU A 49 35.13 36.46 -35.76
N PRO A 50 34.05 35.98 -36.34
CA PRO A 50 33.64 36.39 -37.69
C PRO A 50 33.29 37.89 -37.67
N VAL A 51 33.74 38.62 -38.71
CA VAL A 51 33.48 40.05 -38.91
C VAL A 51 32.47 40.22 -40.02
N ASN A 52 31.49 41.09 -39.86
CA ASN A 52 30.52 41.48 -40.90
C ASN A 52 31.18 42.36 -41.96
N GLU A 53 30.53 42.53 -43.10
CA GLU A 53 31.00 43.43 -44.18
C GLU A 53 31.09 44.89 -43.74
N ASP A 54 30.35 45.28 -42.68
CA ASP A 54 30.37 46.61 -42.08
C ASP A 54 31.47 46.78 -40.97
N GLY A 55 32.27 45.74 -40.73
CA GLY A 55 33.32 45.74 -39.73
C GLY A 55 32.85 45.39 -38.30
N SER A 56 31.58 45.14 -38.06
CA SER A 56 31.07 44.71 -36.77
C SER A 56 31.40 43.23 -36.48
N VAL A 57 31.69 42.90 -35.22
CA VAL A 57 32.02 41.52 -34.80
C VAL A 57 30.78 40.71 -34.56
N LYS A 58 30.66 39.54 -35.22
CA LYS A 58 29.58 38.58 -34.96
C LYS A 58 29.77 37.82 -33.65
N PRO A 59 28.68 37.36 -32.99
CA PRO A 59 28.82 36.45 -31.89
C PRO A 59 29.59 35.19 -32.29
N PRO A 60 30.38 34.59 -31.40
CA PRO A 60 31.06 33.32 -31.66
C PRO A 60 30.12 32.25 -32.15
N LYS A 61 30.57 31.38 -33.05
CA LYS A 61 29.78 30.22 -33.48
C LYS A 61 29.46 29.35 -32.25
N ASN A 62 28.22 28.83 -32.22
CA ASN A 62 27.75 27.95 -31.13
C ASN A 62 27.70 28.59 -29.72
N ALA A 63 27.72 29.94 -29.63
CA ALA A 63 27.72 30.65 -28.35
C ALA A 63 26.66 30.17 -27.36
N ASP A 64 25.39 30.08 -27.80
CA ASP A 64 24.26 29.66 -26.96
C ASP A 64 24.45 28.28 -26.33
N LEU A 65 25.07 27.34 -27.07
CA LEU A 65 25.34 26.00 -26.56
C LEU A 65 26.54 25.99 -25.62
N VAL A 66 27.68 26.52 -26.07
CA VAL A 66 28.95 26.42 -25.33
C VAL A 66 28.91 27.24 -24.04
N GLN A 67 28.31 28.44 -24.06
CA GLN A 67 28.17 29.29 -22.88
C GLN A 67 27.19 28.71 -21.84
N SER A 68 26.29 27.81 -22.27
CA SER A 68 25.37 27.12 -21.34
C SER A 68 26.01 25.93 -20.61
N ILE A 69 27.22 25.53 -21.00
CA ILE A 69 27.91 24.37 -20.41
C ILE A 69 29.00 24.87 -19.47
N SER A 70 28.88 24.58 -18.18
CA SER A 70 29.87 24.93 -17.17
C SER A 70 30.99 23.87 -17.03
N ALA A 71 30.65 22.59 -17.21
CA ALA A 71 31.58 21.47 -17.14
C ALA A 71 31.08 20.26 -17.91
N ILE A 72 31.98 19.42 -18.36
CA ILE A 72 31.67 18.10 -18.96
C ILE A 72 32.49 17.07 -18.22
N SER A 73 31.86 16.02 -17.72
CA SER A 73 32.50 14.90 -17.04
C SER A 73 31.91 13.57 -17.49
N GLU A 74 32.63 12.49 -17.25
CA GLU A 74 32.13 11.15 -17.50
C GLU A 74 31.03 10.81 -16.48
N ALA A 75 29.91 10.30 -16.97
CA ALA A 75 28.79 9.90 -16.11
C ALA A 75 29.08 8.55 -15.44
N GLY A 76 28.96 8.49 -14.12
CA GLY A 76 28.95 7.23 -13.38
C GLY A 76 27.58 6.52 -13.46
N LEU A 77 27.47 5.27 -12.97
CA LEU A 77 26.23 4.51 -12.97
C LEU A 77 25.03 5.27 -12.36
N ARG A 78 25.28 6.06 -11.32
CA ARG A 78 24.24 6.83 -10.63
C ARG A 78 23.57 7.87 -11.54
N ALA A 79 24.28 8.37 -12.55
CA ALA A 79 23.72 9.30 -13.53
C ALA A 79 22.66 8.63 -14.44
N LEU A 80 22.75 7.31 -14.62
CA LEU A 80 21.78 6.51 -15.37
C LEU A 80 20.61 6.04 -14.51
N TRP A 81 20.64 6.32 -13.20
CA TRP A 81 19.59 5.86 -12.28
C TRP A 81 18.27 6.55 -12.55
N ARG A 82 17.22 5.74 -12.77
CA ARG A 82 15.92 6.23 -13.28
C ARG A 82 15.06 6.90 -12.21
N SER A 83 15.15 6.41 -10.96
CA SER A 83 14.30 6.88 -9.87
C SER A 83 15.15 7.41 -8.71
N PRO A 84 15.30 8.73 -8.58
CA PRO A 84 16.14 9.33 -7.50
C PRO A 84 15.66 8.99 -6.09
N GLY A 85 14.36 8.71 -5.91
CA GLY A 85 13.78 8.31 -4.62
C GLY A 85 13.91 6.82 -4.30
N GLU A 86 14.38 6.00 -5.25
CA GLU A 86 14.66 4.59 -5.03
C GLU A 86 16.08 4.38 -4.54
N ARG A 87 16.30 3.28 -3.80
CA ARG A 87 17.60 2.93 -3.27
C ARG A 87 18.56 2.52 -4.39
N PHE A 88 19.65 3.31 -4.59
CA PHE A 88 20.72 2.90 -5.49
C PHE A 88 21.57 1.82 -4.83
N PRO A 89 21.78 0.67 -5.48
CA PRO A 89 22.52 -0.44 -4.91
C PRO A 89 24.03 -0.10 -4.72
N THR A 90 24.50 -0.15 -3.48
CA THR A 90 25.91 0.18 -3.13
C THR A 90 26.68 -0.99 -2.51
N GLY A 91 26.02 -2.12 -2.23
CA GLY A 91 26.64 -3.31 -1.63
C GLY A 91 27.71 -3.95 -2.53
N PRO A 92 28.67 -4.69 -1.95
CA PRO A 92 29.72 -5.39 -2.70
C PRO A 92 29.21 -6.67 -3.40
N GLY A 93 28.02 -7.15 -3.06
CA GLY A 93 27.41 -8.34 -3.62
C GLY A 93 26.83 -8.16 -5.01
N LYS A 94 26.64 -9.27 -5.73
CA LYS A 94 25.86 -9.29 -6.97
C LYS A 94 24.38 -9.09 -6.66
N GLN A 95 23.71 -8.28 -7.47
CA GLN A 95 22.32 -7.97 -7.34
C GLN A 95 21.66 -7.82 -8.70
N ALA A 96 20.36 -7.90 -8.74
CA ALA A 96 19.59 -7.71 -9.96
C ALA A 96 19.46 -6.21 -10.30
N TRP A 97 19.62 -5.91 -11.58
CA TRP A 97 19.49 -4.59 -12.17
C TRP A 97 18.48 -4.67 -13.31
N GLU A 98 17.56 -3.74 -13.36
CA GLU A 98 16.75 -3.49 -14.54
C GLU A 98 17.54 -2.56 -15.47
N VAL A 99 17.96 -3.10 -16.62
CA VAL A 99 18.82 -2.40 -17.57
C VAL A 99 18.01 -2.03 -18.80
N TRP A 100 17.84 -0.74 -19.02
CA TRP A 100 17.19 -0.16 -20.18
C TRP A 100 18.20 0.08 -21.30
N LEU A 101 18.05 -0.60 -22.42
CA LEU A 101 18.94 -0.56 -23.57
C LEU A 101 18.23 0.13 -24.74
N GLY A 102 18.91 1.02 -25.44
CA GLY A 102 18.43 1.50 -26.72
C GLY A 102 18.38 0.36 -27.75
N LYS A 103 17.24 0.12 -28.40
CA LYS A 103 17.06 -1.01 -29.35
C LYS A 103 18.14 -1.06 -30.42
N THR A 104 18.58 0.08 -30.93
CA THR A 104 19.63 0.17 -31.96
C THR A 104 21.01 -0.26 -31.46
N ASP A 105 21.26 -0.11 -30.16
CA ASP A 105 22.60 -0.26 -29.56
C ASP A 105 22.66 -1.44 -28.58
N ALA A 106 21.53 -2.13 -28.34
CA ALA A 106 21.41 -3.22 -27.37
C ALA A 106 22.30 -4.43 -27.65
N ALA A 107 22.56 -4.74 -28.93
CA ALA A 107 23.28 -5.94 -29.35
C ALA A 107 24.69 -6.03 -28.74
N GLY A 108 25.40 -4.90 -28.64
CA GLY A 108 26.75 -4.85 -28.06
C GLY A 108 26.76 -5.23 -26.57
N PHE A 109 25.81 -4.68 -25.80
CA PHE A 109 25.67 -5.00 -24.39
C PHE A 109 25.26 -6.47 -24.18
N LEU A 110 24.24 -6.95 -24.89
CA LEU A 110 23.74 -8.31 -24.76
C LEU A 110 24.81 -9.39 -25.08
N ALA A 111 25.65 -9.14 -26.10
CA ALA A 111 26.71 -10.07 -26.49
C ALA A 111 27.96 -9.98 -25.62
N GLY A 112 28.23 -8.81 -25.01
CA GLY A 112 29.50 -8.53 -24.35
C GLY A 112 29.44 -8.52 -22.82
N ALA A 113 28.27 -8.39 -22.20
CA ALA A 113 28.09 -8.17 -20.75
C ALA A 113 28.74 -9.26 -19.88
N ALA A 114 28.66 -10.53 -20.30
CA ALA A 114 29.26 -11.66 -19.59
C ALA A 114 30.79 -11.53 -19.41
N ARG A 115 31.50 -10.84 -20.31
CA ARG A 115 32.95 -10.59 -20.22
C ARG A 115 33.34 -9.71 -19.02
N TYR A 116 32.37 -8.95 -18.52
CA TYR A 116 32.52 -8.05 -17.35
C TYR A 116 31.88 -8.63 -16.08
N GLY A 117 31.49 -9.91 -16.08
CA GLY A 117 30.88 -10.55 -14.94
C GLY A 117 29.36 -10.30 -14.80
N VAL A 118 28.75 -9.64 -15.77
CA VAL A 118 27.32 -9.32 -15.79
C VAL A 118 26.54 -10.47 -16.43
N ALA A 119 25.70 -11.15 -15.65
CA ALA A 119 24.80 -12.17 -16.16
C ALA A 119 23.49 -11.50 -16.61
N VAL A 120 23.15 -11.62 -17.90
CA VAL A 120 21.92 -11.05 -18.46
C VAL A 120 20.88 -12.13 -18.60
N GLY A 121 19.66 -11.89 -18.10
CA GLY A 121 18.52 -12.78 -18.23
C GLY A 121 18.05 -12.95 -19.68
N THR A 122 17.29 -13.99 -19.93
CA THR A 122 16.73 -14.34 -21.26
C THR A 122 15.47 -13.54 -21.57
N ASP A 123 14.70 -13.20 -20.55
CA ASP A 123 13.44 -12.47 -20.68
C ASP A 123 13.66 -11.01 -21.04
N ARG A 124 12.81 -10.49 -21.91
CA ARG A 124 12.95 -9.14 -22.47
C ARG A 124 11.61 -8.45 -22.52
N LEU A 125 11.57 -7.19 -22.07
CA LEU A 125 10.44 -6.30 -22.30
C LEU A 125 10.79 -5.35 -23.42
N GLU A 126 9.92 -5.29 -24.46
CA GLU A 126 10.13 -4.46 -25.61
C GLU A 126 9.21 -3.24 -25.60
N PHE A 127 9.82 -2.05 -25.71
CA PHE A 127 9.16 -0.77 -25.91
C PHE A 127 9.50 -0.23 -27.32
N PRO A 128 8.85 0.81 -27.83
CA PRO A 128 9.13 1.32 -29.18
C PRO A 128 10.61 1.63 -29.43
N GLU A 129 11.30 2.27 -28.48
CA GLU A 129 12.69 2.70 -28.61
C GLU A 129 13.67 1.94 -27.71
N ASP A 130 13.17 1.25 -26.68
CA ASP A 130 13.96 0.62 -25.66
C ASP A 130 13.70 -0.89 -25.54
N LEU A 131 14.71 -1.60 -25.06
CA LEU A 131 14.66 -2.98 -24.64
C LEU A 131 15.07 -3.03 -23.16
N VAL A 132 14.27 -3.69 -22.32
CA VAL A 132 14.58 -3.87 -20.91
C VAL A 132 14.95 -5.32 -20.64
N VAL A 133 16.05 -5.50 -19.92
CA VAL A 133 16.53 -6.80 -19.47
C VAL A 133 16.88 -6.76 -17.99
N ILE A 134 16.76 -7.91 -17.32
CA ILE A 134 17.30 -8.07 -15.96
C ILE A 134 18.75 -8.54 -16.08
N ALA A 135 19.65 -7.88 -15.40
CA ALA A 135 21.07 -8.24 -15.33
C ALA A 135 21.48 -8.44 -13.87
N VAL A 136 22.28 -9.48 -13.59
CA VAL A 136 22.82 -9.74 -12.25
C VAL A 136 24.31 -9.44 -12.25
N ALA A 137 24.70 -8.46 -11.44
CA ALA A 137 26.09 -7.98 -11.35
C ALA A 137 26.32 -7.19 -10.04
N THR A 138 27.56 -7.03 -9.66
CA THR A 138 27.96 -5.97 -8.72
C THR A 138 27.89 -4.61 -9.42
N ALA A 139 27.80 -3.52 -8.66
CA ALA A 139 27.86 -2.17 -9.25
C ALA A 139 29.15 -1.91 -10.03
N VAL A 140 30.27 -2.49 -9.61
CA VAL A 140 31.58 -2.36 -10.29
C VAL A 140 31.59 -3.09 -11.63
N GLU A 141 31.09 -4.34 -11.67
CA GLU A 141 30.97 -5.13 -12.90
C GLU A 141 30.07 -4.44 -13.91
N LEU A 142 28.90 -3.95 -13.45
CA LEU A 142 27.95 -3.25 -14.31
C LEU A 142 28.53 -1.92 -14.83
N ALA A 143 29.24 -1.16 -13.99
CA ALA A 143 29.92 0.07 -14.42
C ALA A 143 30.93 -0.18 -15.52
N ALA A 144 31.72 -1.26 -15.39
CA ALA A 144 32.67 -1.66 -16.44
C ALA A 144 31.97 -2.05 -17.74
N ALA A 145 30.90 -2.84 -17.65
CA ALA A 145 30.10 -3.21 -18.83
C ALA A 145 29.48 -2.00 -19.52
N VAL A 146 28.86 -1.10 -18.76
CA VAL A 146 28.24 0.13 -19.30
C VAL A 146 29.25 1.01 -20.01
N ARG A 147 30.44 1.19 -19.40
CA ARG A 147 31.53 2.02 -19.96
C ARG A 147 32.02 1.49 -21.30
N HIS A 148 32.19 0.17 -21.44
CA HIS A 148 32.88 -0.42 -22.59
C HIS A 148 31.94 -0.90 -23.68
N LEU A 149 30.69 -1.22 -23.35
CA LEU A 149 29.74 -1.79 -24.31
C LEU A 149 28.73 -0.77 -24.84
N GLY A 150 28.48 0.29 -24.10
CA GLY A 150 27.48 1.32 -24.46
C GLY A 150 26.05 0.75 -24.46
N GLY A 151 25.14 1.50 -25.07
CA GLY A 151 23.75 1.09 -25.29
C GLY A 151 22.82 1.23 -24.08
N VAL A 152 23.34 1.35 -22.86
CA VAL A 152 22.54 1.54 -21.65
C VAL A 152 22.04 2.97 -21.55
N ARG A 153 20.73 3.15 -21.46
CA ARG A 153 20.07 4.45 -21.36
C ARG A 153 19.62 4.80 -19.96
N ALA A 154 19.20 3.78 -19.20
CA ALA A 154 18.79 3.93 -17.82
C ALA A 154 18.99 2.64 -17.03
N LEU A 155 19.06 2.78 -15.71
CA LEU A 155 19.15 1.69 -14.75
C LEU A 155 18.07 1.88 -13.67
N ALA A 156 17.48 0.78 -13.23
CA ALA A 156 16.61 0.75 -12.06
C ALA A 156 16.84 -0.54 -11.26
N THR A 157 16.37 -0.59 -10.04
CA THR A 157 16.24 -1.88 -9.34
C THR A 157 14.97 -2.56 -9.84
N PRO A 158 14.99 -3.84 -10.17
CA PRO A 158 13.75 -4.59 -10.35
C PRO A 158 12.90 -4.43 -9.09
N THR A 159 11.60 -4.22 -9.28
CA THR A 159 10.68 -4.14 -8.16
C THR A 159 10.76 -5.46 -7.38
N ARG A 160 11.22 -5.39 -6.14
CA ARG A 160 11.26 -6.54 -5.24
C ARG A 160 9.86 -6.84 -4.74
N THR A 161 9.53 -8.11 -4.71
CA THR A 161 8.28 -8.59 -4.12
C THR A 161 8.45 -8.84 -2.62
N ALA A 162 7.36 -9.13 -1.93
CA ALA A 162 7.42 -9.52 -0.52
C ALA A 162 8.25 -10.80 -0.31
N ASP A 163 8.23 -11.70 -1.29
CA ASP A 163 9.03 -12.94 -1.29
C ASP A 163 10.54 -12.68 -1.22
N ASP A 164 11.02 -11.70 -1.96
CA ASP A 164 12.45 -11.33 -1.95
C ASP A 164 12.92 -10.89 -0.55
N PHE A 165 12.08 -10.19 0.21
CA PHE A 165 12.39 -9.75 1.57
C PHE A 165 12.19 -10.85 2.61
N ASP A 166 11.16 -11.67 2.43
CA ASP A 166 10.82 -12.78 3.33
C ASP A 166 11.89 -13.88 3.30
N ALA A 167 12.44 -14.16 2.11
CA ALA A 167 13.47 -15.17 1.89
C ALA A 167 14.90 -14.70 2.18
N MET A 168 15.12 -13.41 2.49
CA MET A 168 16.46 -12.88 2.79
C MET A 168 17.08 -13.52 4.04
N PRO A 169 18.42 -13.64 4.09
CA PRO A 169 19.11 -13.94 5.35
C PRO A 169 18.75 -12.96 6.47
N VAL A 170 18.68 -13.44 7.70
CA VAL A 170 18.22 -12.65 8.87
C VAL A 170 19.07 -11.40 9.07
N GLU A 171 20.37 -11.47 8.85
CA GLU A 171 21.30 -10.35 8.98
C GLU A 171 21.01 -9.26 7.95
N GLU A 172 20.60 -9.64 6.74
CA GLU A 172 20.19 -8.69 5.71
C GLU A 172 18.83 -8.08 6.05
N GLN A 173 17.85 -8.86 6.54
CA GLN A 173 16.59 -8.34 7.04
C GLN A 173 16.81 -7.27 8.12
N HIS A 174 17.73 -7.50 9.06
CA HIS A 174 18.05 -6.53 10.12
C HIS A 174 18.62 -5.23 9.54
N GLN A 175 19.50 -5.29 8.54
CA GLN A 175 20.02 -4.08 7.89
C GLN A 175 18.91 -3.24 7.23
N TRP A 176 17.93 -3.89 6.62
CA TRP A 176 16.77 -3.22 6.06
C TRP A 176 15.86 -2.60 7.14
N VAL A 177 15.70 -3.29 8.28
CA VAL A 177 14.98 -2.75 9.44
C VAL A 177 15.67 -1.52 9.99
N ASP A 178 16.98 -1.58 10.21
CA ASP A 178 17.78 -0.46 10.75
C ASP A 178 17.73 0.77 9.85
N ASP A 179 17.83 0.57 8.54
CA ASP A 179 17.66 1.65 7.57
C ASP A 179 16.26 2.28 7.66
N LEU A 180 15.22 1.46 7.67
CA LEU A 180 13.85 1.97 7.72
C LEU A 180 13.57 2.70 9.04
N VAL A 181 14.04 2.19 10.18
CA VAL A 181 13.95 2.88 11.46
C VAL A 181 14.69 4.22 11.42
N GLY A 182 15.91 4.24 10.87
CA GLY A 182 16.76 5.44 10.82
C GLY A 182 16.16 6.61 10.00
N ARG A 183 15.29 6.33 9.04
CA ARG A 183 14.61 7.34 8.21
C ARG A 183 13.12 7.50 8.53
N SER A 184 12.62 6.83 9.56
CA SER A 184 11.23 6.95 10.02
C SER A 184 11.11 7.92 11.18
N THR A 185 10.07 8.76 11.14
CA THR A 185 9.65 9.61 12.25
C THR A 185 8.28 9.18 12.76
N PHE A 186 8.12 9.16 14.08
CA PHE A 186 6.89 8.73 14.73
C PHE A 186 6.22 9.89 15.44
N ALA A 187 4.89 9.90 15.45
CA ALA A 187 4.11 10.95 16.10
C ALA A 187 4.54 11.16 17.55
N ALA A 188 4.61 12.43 17.97
CA ALA A 188 4.85 12.79 19.37
C ALA A 188 3.73 12.25 20.27
N ILE A 189 4.03 12.01 21.55
CA ILE A 189 3.08 11.39 22.49
C ILE A 189 1.93 12.35 22.87
N ALA A 190 2.10 13.67 22.69
CA ALA A 190 1.22 14.68 23.28
C ALA A 190 -0.27 14.59 22.87
N ASP A 191 -0.60 14.37 21.59
CA ASP A 191 -2.00 14.19 21.13
C ASP A 191 -2.12 13.45 19.79
N PRO A 192 -1.49 12.30 19.58
CA PRO A 192 -1.66 11.56 18.34
C PRO A 192 -2.97 10.76 18.35
N ASN A 193 -3.46 10.44 17.16
CA ASN A 193 -4.47 9.40 17.01
C ASN A 193 -3.83 8.01 17.23
N TYR A 194 -4.62 7.07 17.69
CA TYR A 194 -4.19 5.69 17.93
C TYR A 194 -4.96 4.71 17.06
N ILE A 195 -4.27 3.68 16.57
CA ILE A 195 -4.91 2.47 16.07
C ILE A 195 -4.84 1.44 17.19
N THR A 196 -6.01 1.03 17.69
CA THR A 196 -6.12 -0.01 18.71
C THR A 196 -6.42 -1.34 18.03
N LEU A 197 -5.42 -2.22 18.01
CA LEU A 197 -5.55 -3.56 17.43
C LEU A 197 -6.26 -4.49 18.43
N LEU A 198 -7.38 -5.06 18.03
CA LEU A 198 -8.18 -6.01 18.79
C LEU A 198 -7.90 -7.42 18.25
N ASP A 199 -6.87 -8.08 18.79
CA ASP A 199 -6.33 -9.34 18.27
C ASP A 199 -5.70 -10.21 19.37
N ARG A 200 -4.67 -10.99 19.06
CA ARG A 200 -3.90 -11.87 19.97
C ARG A 200 -2.80 -11.16 20.76
N GLY A 201 -2.75 -9.83 20.80
CA GLY A 201 -1.65 -9.04 21.33
C GLY A 201 -0.68 -8.58 20.24
N VAL A 202 0.41 -7.92 20.64
CA VAL A 202 1.47 -7.44 19.73
C VAL A 202 2.84 -7.66 20.36
N SER A 203 3.78 -8.23 19.61
CA SER A 203 5.18 -8.37 19.99
C SER A 203 5.91 -7.03 19.81
N ARG A 204 6.08 -6.30 20.93
CA ARG A 204 6.67 -4.96 20.93
C ARG A 204 8.17 -4.95 20.67
N ALA A 205 8.86 -6.09 20.78
CA ALA A 205 10.32 -6.15 20.61
C ALA A 205 10.80 -5.79 19.20
N HIS A 206 9.93 -5.81 18.19
CA HIS A 206 10.28 -5.46 16.82
C HIS A 206 10.63 -3.97 16.69
N PRO A 207 11.82 -3.58 16.15
CA PRO A 207 12.28 -2.19 16.11
C PRO A 207 11.37 -1.24 15.33
N LEU A 208 10.64 -1.73 14.31
CA LEU A 208 9.65 -0.94 13.58
C LEU A 208 8.37 -0.67 14.39
N ILE A 209 8.05 -1.48 15.39
CA ILE A 209 6.86 -1.34 16.22
C ILE A 209 7.15 -0.58 17.51
N GLN A 210 8.30 -0.85 18.12
CA GLN A 210 8.69 -0.32 19.43
C GLN A 210 8.52 1.20 19.59
N PRO A 211 8.88 2.05 18.61
CA PRO A 211 8.73 3.50 18.75
C PRO A 211 7.27 3.97 18.76
N ALA A 212 6.36 3.22 18.13
CA ALA A 212 4.94 3.57 18.02
C ALA A 212 4.06 2.95 19.11
N LEU A 213 4.49 1.85 19.75
CA LEU A 213 3.72 1.12 20.75
C LEU A 213 4.41 1.19 22.13
N SER A 214 3.87 1.94 23.06
CA SER A 214 4.36 1.97 24.43
C SER A 214 4.06 0.64 25.16
N ALA A 215 4.89 0.28 26.14
CA ALA A 215 4.62 -0.89 26.97
C ALA A 215 3.29 -0.77 27.76
N ALA A 216 2.94 0.46 28.16
CA ALA A 216 1.70 0.77 28.87
C ALA A 216 0.45 0.77 27.97
N ASP A 217 0.61 0.75 26.65
CA ASP A 217 -0.47 0.77 25.66
C ASP A 217 -0.79 -0.66 25.15
N ARG A 218 -0.39 -1.68 25.91
CA ARG A 218 -0.73 -3.08 25.66
C ARG A 218 -1.67 -3.59 26.75
N HIS A 219 -2.86 -3.95 26.35
CA HIS A 219 -3.97 -4.35 27.21
C HIS A 219 -4.44 -5.76 26.88
N ALA A 220 -5.22 -6.35 27.78
CA ALA A 220 -5.91 -7.61 27.54
C ALA A 220 -7.34 -7.54 28.09
N ALA A 221 -8.26 -8.23 27.43
CA ALA A 221 -9.65 -8.35 27.89
C ALA A 221 -9.77 -9.07 29.23
N GLU A 222 -8.88 -10.02 29.49
CA GLU A 222 -8.79 -10.73 30.74
C GLU A 222 -7.43 -10.39 31.40
N PRO A 223 -7.42 -9.94 32.67
CA PRO A 223 -6.20 -9.51 33.36
C PRO A 223 -5.14 -10.60 33.49
N ALA A 224 -5.53 -11.87 33.40
CA ALA A 224 -4.61 -13.00 33.48
C ALA A 224 -3.89 -13.32 32.18
N TRP A 225 -4.28 -12.70 31.06
CA TRP A 225 -3.64 -12.97 29.77
C TRP A 225 -2.36 -12.15 29.60
N ASP A 226 -1.34 -12.78 29.05
CA ASP A 226 -0.15 -12.07 28.59
C ASP A 226 -0.51 -11.17 27.40
N VAL A 227 0.07 -9.98 27.34
CA VAL A 227 -0.20 -8.98 26.28
C VAL A 227 0.65 -9.16 25.03
N ASN A 228 1.63 -10.09 25.05
CA ASN A 228 2.44 -10.40 23.89
C ASN A 228 1.68 -11.25 22.88
N ASP A 229 2.14 -11.21 21.65
CA ASP A 229 1.68 -12.05 20.55
C ASP A 229 2.63 -13.24 20.40
N PHE A 230 2.14 -14.45 20.63
CA PHE A 230 2.90 -15.70 20.48
C PHE A 230 2.55 -16.46 19.19
N VAL A 231 1.61 -15.95 18.39
CA VAL A 231 1.13 -16.57 17.15
C VAL A 231 1.55 -15.77 15.91
N GLY A 232 1.65 -14.44 16.06
CA GLY A 232 2.16 -13.53 15.04
C GLY A 232 1.12 -12.64 14.38
N HIS A 233 -0.17 -12.99 14.42
CA HIS A 233 -1.19 -12.28 13.64
C HIS A 233 -1.34 -10.80 14.06
N GLY A 234 -1.44 -10.48 15.34
CA GLY A 234 -1.54 -9.10 15.80
C GLY A 234 -0.27 -8.28 15.52
N THR A 235 0.90 -8.92 15.53
CA THR A 235 2.18 -8.28 15.16
C THR A 235 2.26 -7.99 13.66
N GLN A 236 1.74 -8.88 12.83
CA GLN A 236 1.60 -8.67 11.38
C GLN A 236 0.68 -7.48 11.08
N LEU A 237 -0.46 -7.39 11.76
CA LEU A 237 -1.38 -6.25 11.64
C LEU A 237 -0.71 -4.94 12.08
N ALA A 238 0.13 -4.97 13.13
CA ALA A 238 0.84 -3.80 13.62
C ALA A 238 1.79 -3.21 12.57
N GLY A 239 2.54 -4.05 11.84
CA GLY A 239 3.39 -3.62 10.73
C GLY A 239 2.59 -2.94 9.62
N LEU A 240 1.49 -3.57 9.18
CA LEU A 240 0.60 -3.02 8.14
C LEU A 240 -0.07 -1.72 8.60
N ALA A 241 -0.52 -1.65 9.84
CA ALA A 241 -1.16 -0.47 10.41
C ALA A 241 -0.19 0.74 10.52
N LEU A 242 1.12 0.50 10.65
CA LEU A 242 2.13 1.56 10.71
C LEU A 242 2.65 1.96 9.32
N PHE A 243 3.12 0.99 8.56
CA PHE A 243 3.92 1.24 7.35
C PHE A 243 3.16 0.95 6.05
N GLY A 244 2.02 0.28 6.11
CA GLY A 244 1.40 -0.33 4.94
C GLY A 244 2.19 -1.56 4.48
N ASP A 245 2.21 -1.84 3.20
CA ASP A 245 3.05 -2.89 2.64
C ASP A 245 4.53 -2.50 2.75
N LEU A 246 5.28 -3.20 3.60
CA LEU A 246 6.70 -2.94 3.82
C LEU A 246 7.54 -3.11 2.57
N SER A 247 7.12 -3.94 1.61
CA SER A 247 7.87 -4.09 0.34
C SER A 247 7.99 -2.77 -0.42
N THR A 248 6.98 -1.89 -0.33
CA THR A 248 7.04 -0.54 -0.89
C THR A 248 7.90 0.40 -0.04
N ALA A 249 7.73 0.37 1.28
CA ALA A 249 8.46 1.24 2.20
C ALA A 249 9.98 0.98 2.19
N LEU A 250 10.39 -0.28 2.05
CA LEU A 250 11.79 -0.68 2.05
C LEU A 250 12.52 -0.30 0.75
N GLN A 251 11.85 -0.27 -0.38
CA GLN A 251 12.47 0.02 -1.68
C GLN A 251 12.76 1.50 -1.91
N THR A 252 12.19 2.41 -1.12
CA THR A 252 12.48 3.84 -1.20
C THR A 252 13.54 4.27 -0.18
N THR A 253 14.26 5.37 -0.48
CA THR A 253 15.17 6.05 0.45
C THR A 253 14.55 7.30 1.09
N LEU A 254 13.28 7.60 0.75
CA LEU A 254 12.61 8.79 1.27
C LEU A 254 12.30 8.65 2.76
N PRO A 255 12.35 9.75 3.53
CA PRO A 255 11.86 9.76 4.90
C PRO A 255 10.39 9.37 4.98
N ILE A 256 10.02 8.60 5.99
CA ILE A 256 8.64 8.19 6.27
C ILE A 256 8.18 8.83 7.56
N THR A 257 7.01 9.46 7.51
CA THR A 257 6.38 10.03 8.71
C THR A 257 5.14 9.22 9.07
N ILE A 258 5.12 8.67 10.28
CA ILE A 258 3.99 7.93 10.84
C ILE A 258 3.27 8.88 11.80
N GLY A 259 2.11 9.38 11.38
CA GLY A 259 1.34 10.41 12.09
C GLY A 259 0.43 9.89 13.21
N HIS A 260 0.49 8.60 13.52
CA HIS A 260 -0.32 7.94 14.56
C HIS A 260 0.52 6.98 15.40
N ARG A 261 -0.08 6.46 16.45
CA ARG A 261 0.53 5.47 17.34
C ARG A 261 -0.31 4.20 17.37
N LEU A 262 0.25 3.15 17.96
CA LEU A 262 -0.44 1.90 18.21
C LEU A 262 -0.86 1.75 19.66
N GLU A 263 -1.95 1.06 19.82
CA GLU A 263 -2.42 0.43 21.04
C GLU A 263 -2.79 -1.03 20.73
N SER A 264 -2.63 -1.94 21.66
CA SER A 264 -3.01 -3.34 21.49
C SER A 264 -3.93 -3.75 22.61
N ALA A 265 -5.05 -4.36 22.31
CA ALA A 265 -5.93 -4.98 23.29
C ALA A 265 -6.18 -6.44 22.91
N LYS A 266 -5.56 -7.35 23.63
CA LYS A 266 -5.69 -8.79 23.40
C LYS A 266 -7.10 -9.25 23.74
N ILE A 267 -7.80 -9.78 22.73
CA ILE A 267 -9.16 -10.32 22.85
C ILE A 267 -9.25 -11.81 22.52
N ILE A 268 -8.16 -12.40 22.05
CA ILE A 268 -8.07 -13.83 21.73
C ILE A 268 -7.00 -14.46 22.62
N PRO A 269 -7.31 -15.56 23.33
CA PRO A 269 -6.33 -16.24 24.19
C PRO A 269 -5.22 -16.90 23.35
N ASP A 270 -4.07 -17.18 23.99
CA ASP A 270 -2.95 -17.86 23.35
C ASP A 270 -3.28 -19.32 23.01
N THR A 271 -4.09 -19.95 23.83
CA THR A 271 -4.54 -21.33 23.65
C THR A 271 -6.06 -21.42 23.73
N GLY A 272 -6.66 -22.24 22.86
CA GLY A 272 -8.10 -22.40 22.76
C GLY A 272 -8.79 -21.21 22.09
N HIS A 273 -10.10 -21.13 22.24
CA HIS A 273 -10.98 -20.13 21.61
C HIS A 273 -11.92 -19.52 22.64
N ASN A 274 -12.32 -18.28 22.43
CA ASN A 274 -13.43 -17.70 23.18
C ASN A 274 -14.72 -18.42 22.81
N PRO A 275 -15.60 -18.72 23.78
CA PRO A 275 -16.94 -19.21 23.46
C PRO A 275 -17.68 -18.21 22.54
N HIS A 276 -18.33 -18.69 21.49
CA HIS A 276 -18.97 -17.85 20.47
C HIS A 276 -19.97 -16.82 21.06
N HIS A 277 -20.74 -17.23 22.08
CA HIS A 277 -21.69 -16.34 22.76
C HIS A 277 -21.04 -15.23 23.61
N LEU A 278 -19.73 -15.29 23.86
CA LEU A 278 -18.96 -14.29 24.61
C LEU A 278 -18.12 -13.34 23.75
N LEU A 279 -18.02 -13.54 22.44
CA LEU A 279 -17.18 -12.74 21.55
C LEU A 279 -17.45 -11.23 21.67
N GLY A 280 -18.72 -10.82 21.66
CA GLY A 280 -19.08 -9.41 21.89
C GLY A 280 -18.65 -8.89 23.27
N THR A 281 -18.82 -9.71 24.32
CA THR A 281 -18.39 -9.34 25.69
C THR A 281 -16.88 -9.21 25.81
N VAL A 282 -16.12 -10.12 25.21
CA VAL A 282 -14.64 -10.07 25.23
C VAL A 282 -14.13 -8.87 24.43
N THR A 283 -14.73 -8.58 23.28
CA THR A 283 -14.41 -7.39 22.49
C THR A 283 -14.65 -6.11 23.28
N ARG A 284 -15.81 -6.00 23.96
CA ARG A 284 -16.11 -4.87 24.85
C ARG A 284 -15.10 -4.74 26.00
N LYS A 285 -14.69 -5.85 26.62
CA LYS A 285 -13.66 -5.83 27.66
C LYS A 285 -12.33 -5.31 27.15
N GLY A 286 -11.89 -5.73 25.95
CA GLY A 286 -10.67 -5.24 25.31
C GLY A 286 -10.73 -3.74 25.04
N ILE A 287 -11.83 -3.24 24.45
CA ILE A 287 -12.05 -1.81 24.22
C ILE A 287 -12.05 -1.04 25.54
N ASN A 288 -12.75 -1.53 26.57
CA ASN A 288 -12.80 -0.90 27.89
C ASN A 288 -11.42 -0.85 28.56
N ALA A 289 -10.60 -1.88 28.42
CA ALA A 289 -9.25 -1.91 28.97
C ALA A 289 -8.37 -0.80 28.33
N ALA A 290 -8.44 -0.64 27.01
CA ALA A 290 -7.75 0.44 26.31
C ALA A 290 -8.27 1.82 26.71
N GLU A 291 -9.59 2.01 26.80
CA GLU A 291 -10.21 3.30 27.16
C GLU A 291 -10.01 3.69 28.64
N ALA A 292 -9.87 2.72 29.53
CA ALA A 292 -9.59 2.98 30.93
C ALA A 292 -8.17 3.52 31.17
N SER A 293 -7.23 3.23 30.26
CA SER A 293 -5.83 3.66 30.39
C SER A 293 -5.62 5.14 30.12
N ALA A 294 -6.29 5.70 29.11
CA ALA A 294 -6.19 7.10 28.73
C ALA A 294 -7.37 7.55 27.85
N ALA A 295 -7.72 8.85 27.93
CA ALA A 295 -8.65 9.49 27.01
C ALA A 295 -7.90 9.85 25.72
N ARG A 296 -8.21 9.17 24.60
CA ARG A 296 -7.54 9.31 23.30
C ARG A 296 -8.54 9.15 22.15
N ARG A 297 -8.19 9.70 20.98
CA ARG A 297 -8.87 9.35 19.72
C ARG A 297 -8.35 7.98 19.24
N ARG A 298 -9.26 7.07 18.94
CA ARG A 298 -8.96 5.69 18.58
C ARG A 298 -9.71 5.25 17.35
N THR A 299 -8.99 4.64 16.42
CA THR A 299 -9.55 3.76 15.40
C THR A 299 -9.37 2.33 15.88
N PHE A 300 -10.46 1.62 16.08
CA PHE A 300 -10.41 0.21 16.49
C PHE A 300 -10.35 -0.69 15.25
N CYS A 301 -9.32 -1.51 15.16
CA CYS A 301 -9.11 -2.49 14.10
C CYS A 301 -9.41 -3.89 14.64
N LEU A 302 -10.53 -4.47 14.23
CA LEU A 302 -10.97 -5.82 14.59
C LEU A 302 -10.83 -6.73 13.36
N ALA A 303 -9.65 -7.32 13.18
CA ALA A 303 -9.32 -8.16 12.04
C ALA A 303 -9.53 -9.66 12.33
N THR A 304 -10.56 -9.98 13.09
CA THR A 304 -10.96 -11.35 13.43
C THR A 304 -12.47 -11.51 13.31
N THR A 305 -12.89 -12.69 12.90
CA THR A 305 -14.29 -13.06 12.68
C THR A 305 -14.57 -14.42 13.36
N THR A 306 -15.84 -14.83 13.35
CA THR A 306 -16.17 -16.21 13.71
C THR A 306 -15.65 -17.16 12.64
N GLU A 307 -15.16 -18.32 13.05
CA GLU A 307 -14.86 -19.44 12.14
C GLU A 307 -16.09 -20.33 11.92
N ASP A 308 -17.29 -19.77 12.08
CA ASP A 308 -18.55 -20.51 11.97
C ASP A 308 -19.13 -20.31 10.58
N ASP A 309 -19.15 -21.38 9.79
CA ASP A 309 -19.71 -21.40 8.43
C ASP A 309 -21.25 -21.37 8.40
N THR A 310 -21.91 -21.16 9.54
CA THR A 310 -23.38 -21.07 9.56
C THR A 310 -23.82 -19.73 8.97
N PRO A 311 -24.49 -19.71 7.80
CA PRO A 311 -24.98 -18.48 7.20
C PRO A 311 -25.97 -17.78 8.15
N HIS A 312 -25.83 -16.45 8.30
CA HIS A 312 -26.74 -15.60 9.09
C HIS A 312 -27.67 -14.76 8.21
N ASP A 313 -27.54 -14.88 6.88
CA ASP A 313 -28.35 -14.15 5.88
C ASP A 313 -28.36 -12.62 6.13
N GLY A 314 -27.24 -12.07 6.60
CA GLY A 314 -27.08 -10.66 6.96
C GLY A 314 -27.74 -10.25 8.28
N ALA A 315 -28.41 -11.15 8.98
CA ALA A 315 -29.09 -10.87 10.23
C ALA A 315 -28.10 -10.51 11.36
N PRO A 316 -28.49 -9.62 12.29
CA PRO A 316 -27.64 -9.29 13.43
C PRO A 316 -27.34 -10.51 14.30
N THR A 317 -26.07 -10.68 14.67
CA THR A 317 -25.64 -11.63 15.69
C THR A 317 -25.44 -10.89 17.02
N SER A 318 -25.24 -11.62 18.11
CA SER A 318 -24.91 -11.00 19.41
C SER A 318 -23.62 -10.20 19.34
N TRP A 319 -22.64 -10.65 18.55
CA TRP A 319 -21.37 -9.94 18.38
C TRP A 319 -21.51 -8.69 17.51
N SER A 320 -22.14 -8.77 16.34
CA SER A 320 -22.37 -7.60 15.49
C SER A 320 -23.22 -6.54 16.18
N SER A 321 -24.22 -6.97 16.99
CA SER A 321 -25.04 -6.06 17.79
C SER A 321 -24.25 -5.36 18.89
N GLU A 322 -23.31 -6.03 19.53
CA GLU A 322 -22.40 -5.39 20.50
C GLU A 322 -21.46 -4.40 19.81
N ILE A 323 -20.93 -4.72 18.62
CA ILE A 323 -20.13 -3.78 17.82
C ILE A 323 -20.94 -2.52 17.47
N ASP A 324 -22.20 -2.67 17.09
CA ASP A 324 -23.10 -1.54 16.81
C ASP A 324 -23.34 -0.66 18.02
N GLN A 325 -23.54 -1.26 19.19
CA GLN A 325 -23.70 -0.53 20.45
C GLN A 325 -22.40 0.18 20.86
N LEU A 326 -21.25 -0.46 20.66
CA LEU A 326 -19.95 0.14 20.93
C LEU A 326 -19.67 1.32 20.00
N ALA A 327 -19.93 1.15 18.70
CA ALA A 327 -19.74 2.20 17.70
C ALA A 327 -20.62 3.42 17.96
N SER A 328 -21.89 3.21 18.30
CA SER A 328 -22.84 4.29 18.61
C SER A 328 -22.66 4.92 20.01
N GLY A 329 -21.82 4.36 20.88
CA GLY A 329 -21.66 4.81 22.25
C GLY A 329 -22.74 4.33 23.22
N ALA A 330 -23.63 3.45 22.80
CA ALA A 330 -24.67 2.86 23.67
C ALA A 330 -24.08 1.86 24.68
N SER A 331 -22.97 1.22 24.33
CA SER A 331 -22.21 0.27 25.16
C SER A 331 -20.77 0.76 25.41
N GLY A 332 -20.06 0.08 26.28
CA GLY A 332 -18.68 0.40 26.64
C GLY A 332 -18.55 1.29 27.87
N LEU A 333 -17.30 1.46 28.34
CA LEU A 333 -16.98 2.26 29.54
C LEU A 333 -17.28 3.75 29.31
N GLN A 334 -16.87 4.26 28.18
CA GLN A 334 -17.11 5.63 27.77
C GLN A 334 -18.33 5.68 26.84
N LYS A 335 -19.29 6.56 27.17
CA LYS A 335 -20.51 6.76 26.37
C LYS A 335 -20.24 7.75 25.23
N ARG A 336 -19.42 7.31 24.25
CA ARG A 336 -19.05 8.11 23.07
C ARG A 336 -19.03 7.21 21.83
N GLN A 337 -19.19 7.85 20.68
CA GLN A 337 -19.06 7.19 19.37
C GLN A 337 -17.63 6.70 19.15
N ARG A 338 -17.49 5.62 18.40
CA ARG A 338 -16.21 5.00 18.07
C ARG A 338 -16.11 4.67 16.60
N LEU A 339 -14.93 4.89 16.04
CA LEU A 339 -14.58 4.43 14.70
C LEU A 339 -14.06 2.99 14.80
N ILE A 340 -14.83 2.05 14.28
CA ILE A 340 -14.54 0.61 14.34
C ILE A 340 -14.50 0.06 12.92
N LEU A 341 -13.40 -0.62 12.55
CA LEU A 341 -13.28 -1.38 11.31
C LEU A 341 -13.29 -2.86 11.65
N VAL A 342 -13.99 -3.63 10.82
CA VAL A 342 -14.10 -5.10 10.96
C VAL A 342 -13.75 -5.77 9.65
N SER A 343 -13.08 -6.94 9.70
CA SER A 343 -12.78 -7.73 8.50
C SER A 343 -14.02 -8.46 7.99
N ALA A 344 -14.07 -8.70 6.68
CA ALA A 344 -15.20 -9.39 6.04
C ALA A 344 -15.23 -10.90 6.32
N GLY A 345 -14.11 -11.48 6.74
CA GLY A 345 -13.93 -12.92 6.85
C GLY A 345 -13.29 -13.52 5.60
N ASN A 346 -12.80 -14.77 5.73
CA ASN A 346 -12.00 -15.41 4.70
C ASN A 346 -12.66 -16.70 4.20
N SER A 347 -12.62 -16.87 2.87
CA SER A 347 -13.15 -18.06 2.21
C SER A 347 -12.18 -19.24 2.30
N ASP A 348 -12.70 -20.46 2.35
CA ASP A 348 -11.89 -21.67 2.24
C ASP A 348 -11.35 -21.85 0.81
N GLN A 349 -10.08 -22.23 0.68
CA GLN A 349 -9.38 -22.45 -0.59
C GLN A 349 -9.92 -23.63 -1.41
N ASN A 350 -10.57 -24.61 -0.79
CA ASN A 350 -10.80 -25.93 -1.39
C ASN A 350 -11.70 -25.96 -2.63
N ALA A 351 -12.55 -24.95 -2.84
CA ALA A 351 -13.50 -24.90 -3.96
C ALA A 351 -13.09 -23.96 -5.10
N PHE A 352 -11.95 -23.27 -4.98
CA PHE A 352 -11.58 -22.19 -5.89
C PHE A 352 -10.73 -22.63 -7.06
N THR A 353 -11.02 -22.04 -8.23
CA THR A 353 -10.17 -22.04 -9.43
C THR A 353 -10.19 -20.64 -10.04
N ALA A 354 -9.23 -20.31 -10.90
CA ALA A 354 -9.22 -19.01 -11.59
C ALA A 354 -10.48 -18.80 -12.46
N ALA A 355 -11.12 -19.87 -12.94
CA ALA A 355 -12.29 -19.77 -13.80
C ALA A 355 -13.60 -19.54 -13.03
N ASN A 356 -13.69 -19.91 -11.74
CA ASN A 356 -14.93 -19.92 -10.98
C ASN A 356 -14.90 -19.09 -9.68
N TYR A 357 -13.78 -18.44 -9.36
CA TYR A 357 -13.59 -17.87 -8.02
C TYR A 357 -14.69 -16.87 -7.61
N LEU A 358 -15.16 -16.02 -8.51
CA LEU A 358 -16.26 -15.08 -8.20
C LEU A 358 -17.58 -15.80 -7.92
N THR A 359 -17.88 -16.90 -8.65
CA THR A 359 -19.08 -17.71 -8.39
C THR A 359 -18.98 -18.38 -7.02
N VAL A 360 -17.81 -18.82 -6.63
CA VAL A 360 -17.57 -19.41 -5.31
C VAL A 360 -17.67 -18.33 -4.22
N SER A 361 -17.08 -17.14 -4.45
CA SER A 361 -17.18 -16.02 -3.49
C SER A 361 -18.61 -15.55 -3.27
N ASP A 362 -19.48 -15.62 -4.29
CA ASP A 362 -20.90 -15.25 -4.18
C ASP A 362 -21.77 -16.37 -3.57
N HIS A 363 -21.22 -17.53 -3.29
CA HIS A 363 -21.99 -18.64 -2.73
C HIS A 363 -22.37 -18.35 -1.27
N PRO A 364 -23.60 -18.71 -0.80
CA PRO A 364 -24.01 -18.47 0.58
C PRO A 364 -23.07 -19.01 1.66
N ASN A 365 -22.33 -20.09 1.39
CA ASN A 365 -21.33 -20.63 2.33
C ASN A 365 -20.09 -19.72 2.47
N ASN A 366 -19.91 -18.76 1.56
CA ASN A 366 -18.86 -17.74 1.61
C ASN A 366 -19.44 -16.35 1.95
N GLU A 367 -20.58 -16.33 2.64
CA GLU A 367 -21.15 -15.13 3.22
C GLU A 367 -20.21 -14.51 4.26
N LEU A 368 -20.26 -13.18 4.38
CA LEU A 368 -19.50 -12.44 5.40
C LEU A 368 -19.66 -13.07 6.79
N GLU A 369 -18.56 -13.20 7.51
CA GLU A 369 -18.56 -13.76 8.86
C GLU A 369 -18.89 -12.69 9.91
N SER A 370 -19.56 -13.12 11.00
CA SER A 370 -19.80 -12.21 12.14
C SER A 370 -18.46 -11.73 12.74
N PRO A 371 -18.28 -10.44 13.04
CA PRO A 371 -19.30 -9.38 13.15
C PRO A 371 -19.37 -8.44 11.94
N ALA A 372 -18.94 -8.88 10.76
CA ALA A 372 -18.80 -8.06 9.56
C ALA A 372 -20.11 -7.40 9.09
N GLN A 373 -21.27 -7.99 9.41
CA GLN A 373 -22.59 -7.44 9.08
C GLN A 373 -23.02 -6.29 10.01
N ALA A 374 -22.21 -5.85 10.98
CA ALA A 374 -22.51 -4.72 11.83
C ALA A 374 -22.80 -3.44 11.04
N TRP A 375 -23.84 -2.68 11.42
CA TRP A 375 -24.33 -1.51 10.70
C TRP A 375 -23.42 -0.29 10.89
N ASN A 376 -22.93 -0.09 12.12
CA ASN A 376 -22.20 1.11 12.51
C ASN A 376 -20.67 0.98 12.40
N ALA A 377 -20.15 -0.22 12.16
CA ALA A 377 -18.75 -0.46 11.83
C ALA A 377 -18.50 -0.36 10.31
N ILE A 378 -17.25 -0.12 9.91
CA ILE A 378 -16.79 -0.24 8.53
C ILE A 378 -16.37 -1.68 8.31
N CYS A 379 -17.08 -2.40 7.46
CA CYS A 379 -16.67 -3.73 7.02
C CYS A 379 -15.69 -3.61 5.84
N VAL A 380 -14.53 -4.24 5.96
CA VAL A 380 -13.46 -4.19 4.96
C VAL A 380 -13.30 -5.56 4.31
N GLY A 381 -13.63 -5.64 3.03
CA GLY A 381 -13.34 -6.78 2.16
C GLY A 381 -11.94 -6.65 1.55
N ALA A 382 -11.56 -7.63 0.74
CA ALA A 382 -10.26 -7.65 0.11
C ALA A 382 -10.35 -7.61 -1.43
N TYR A 383 -9.48 -6.83 -2.07
CA TYR A 383 -9.18 -6.89 -3.50
C TYR A 383 -7.67 -7.10 -3.67
N THR A 384 -7.18 -7.29 -4.88
CA THR A 384 -5.76 -7.52 -5.10
C THR A 384 -5.15 -6.68 -6.21
N GLN A 385 -3.94 -6.18 -5.97
CA GLN A 385 -3.01 -5.65 -6.98
C GLN A 385 -1.81 -6.58 -7.19
N LYS A 386 -1.76 -7.71 -6.48
CA LYS A 386 -0.65 -8.64 -6.50
C LYS A 386 -0.94 -9.80 -7.45
N VAL A 387 -0.34 -9.73 -8.64
CA VAL A 387 -0.58 -10.70 -9.73
C VAL A 387 0.73 -11.20 -10.37
N THR A 388 1.87 -10.90 -9.74
CA THR A 388 3.18 -11.26 -10.27
C THR A 388 3.82 -12.30 -9.37
N LEU A 389 4.04 -13.49 -9.92
CA LEU A 389 4.84 -14.54 -9.30
C LEU A 389 6.33 -14.33 -9.63
N PRO A 390 7.26 -14.84 -8.79
CA PRO A 390 8.67 -14.80 -9.09
C PRO A 390 9.01 -15.49 -10.42
N PRO A 391 10.07 -15.05 -11.13
CA PRO A 391 10.50 -15.70 -12.35
C PRO A 391 10.80 -17.19 -12.14
N GLY A 392 10.20 -18.06 -12.96
CA GLY A 392 10.37 -19.50 -12.88
C GLY A 392 9.39 -20.20 -11.94
N GLU A 393 8.59 -19.48 -11.16
CA GLU A 393 7.50 -20.06 -10.38
C GLU A 393 6.34 -20.41 -11.32
N PRO A 394 6.02 -21.72 -11.48
CA PRO A 394 4.95 -22.13 -12.37
C PRO A 394 3.60 -21.90 -11.71
N GLY A 395 2.71 -21.21 -12.39
CA GLY A 395 1.35 -21.01 -11.89
C GLY A 395 0.63 -19.82 -12.50
N VAL A 396 -0.64 -19.71 -12.16
CA VAL A 396 -1.53 -18.64 -12.60
C VAL A 396 -2.23 -18.04 -11.38
N CYS A 397 -2.22 -16.73 -11.24
CA CYS A 397 -2.97 -16.06 -10.18
C CYS A 397 -4.47 -16.31 -10.33
N VAL A 398 -5.17 -16.50 -9.22
CA VAL A 398 -6.62 -16.78 -9.21
C VAL A 398 -7.39 -15.52 -9.60
N ALA A 399 -7.12 -14.39 -8.96
CA ALA A 399 -7.74 -13.12 -9.30
C ALA A 399 -6.88 -12.29 -10.26
N PRO A 400 -7.48 -11.63 -11.26
CA PRO A 400 -6.78 -10.63 -12.07
C PRO A 400 -6.52 -9.34 -11.28
N LEU A 401 -5.61 -8.53 -11.80
CA LEU A 401 -5.23 -7.24 -11.21
C LEU A 401 -6.45 -6.34 -10.99
N GLY A 402 -6.63 -5.89 -9.78
CA GLY A 402 -7.68 -4.94 -9.40
C GLY A 402 -9.05 -5.56 -9.14
N ASP A 403 -9.15 -6.89 -9.09
CA ASP A 403 -10.41 -7.60 -8.80
C ASP A 403 -10.49 -8.07 -7.34
N LEU A 404 -11.62 -8.69 -6.97
CA LEU A 404 -11.84 -9.29 -5.65
C LEU A 404 -10.71 -10.26 -5.32
N ALA A 405 -10.12 -10.13 -4.15
CA ALA A 405 -9.19 -11.15 -3.66
C ALA A 405 -9.96 -12.47 -3.43
N PRO A 406 -9.39 -13.62 -3.83
CA PRO A 406 -10.10 -14.91 -3.73
C PRO A 406 -10.50 -15.27 -2.30
N SER A 407 -9.76 -14.75 -1.33
CA SER A 407 -10.04 -14.94 0.10
C SER A 407 -11.21 -14.10 0.61
N SER A 408 -11.63 -13.04 -0.09
CA SER A 408 -12.66 -12.14 0.43
C SER A 408 -14.03 -12.78 0.41
N ARG A 409 -14.70 -12.81 1.56
CA ARG A 409 -16.12 -13.13 1.64
C ARG A 409 -16.97 -11.94 1.17
N THR A 410 -18.20 -12.20 0.78
CA THR A 410 -19.14 -11.24 0.16
C THR A 410 -20.51 -11.26 0.85
N ALA A 411 -21.34 -10.24 0.63
CA ALA A 411 -22.72 -10.23 1.10
C ALA A 411 -23.60 -11.00 0.13
N SER A 412 -23.65 -12.32 0.25
CA SER A 412 -24.44 -13.17 -0.64
C SER A 412 -25.95 -13.11 -0.40
N TRP A 413 -26.42 -12.59 0.76
CA TRP A 413 -27.82 -12.52 1.13
C TRP A 413 -28.65 -11.59 0.25
N GLN A 414 -29.94 -11.88 0.15
CA GLN A 414 -30.93 -11.10 -0.60
C GLN A 414 -31.95 -10.39 0.30
N SER A 415 -31.74 -10.41 1.62
CA SER A 415 -32.65 -9.85 2.62
C SER A 415 -32.54 -8.32 2.71
N TYR A 416 -33.33 -7.72 3.61
CA TYR A 416 -33.36 -6.27 3.88
C TYR A 416 -32.19 -5.79 4.74
N TRP A 417 -31.28 -6.68 5.13
CA TRP A 417 -30.11 -6.34 5.93
C TRP A 417 -29.10 -5.50 5.13
N PRO A 418 -28.22 -4.75 5.78
CA PRO A 418 -27.30 -3.85 5.09
C PRO A 418 -26.39 -4.60 4.13
N ILE A 419 -26.11 -3.96 3.00
CA ILE A 419 -25.13 -4.47 2.05
C ILE A 419 -23.73 -4.19 2.59
N LYS A 420 -22.90 -5.22 2.60
CA LYS A 420 -21.50 -5.20 2.99
C LYS A 420 -20.66 -5.95 1.94
N PRO A 421 -19.34 -5.78 1.88
CA PRO A 421 -18.52 -4.87 2.71
C PRO A 421 -18.84 -3.39 2.41
N ASP A 422 -18.33 -2.46 3.24
CA ASP A 422 -18.41 -1.03 2.92
C ASP A 422 -17.35 -0.65 1.88
N VAL A 423 -16.13 -1.15 2.03
CA VAL A 423 -14.98 -0.89 1.16
C VAL A 423 -14.12 -2.14 1.01
N VAL A 424 -13.20 -2.11 0.04
CA VAL A 424 -12.18 -3.15 -0.12
C VAL A 424 -10.77 -2.54 -0.11
N TYR A 425 -9.80 -3.29 0.43
CA TYR A 425 -8.38 -2.95 0.46
C TYR A 425 -7.52 -4.12 -0.03
N GLU A 426 -6.21 -3.89 -0.25
CA GLU A 426 -5.27 -4.94 -0.66
C GLU A 426 -5.25 -6.08 0.36
N GLY A 427 -5.60 -7.28 -0.06
CA GLY A 427 -5.58 -8.49 0.76
C GLY A 427 -4.76 -9.63 0.16
N GLY A 428 -4.02 -9.36 -0.90
CA GLY A 428 -3.24 -10.37 -1.58
C GLY A 428 -4.05 -11.22 -2.55
N ASN A 429 -3.40 -12.26 -3.07
CA ASN A 429 -3.95 -13.17 -4.06
C ASN A 429 -3.55 -14.60 -3.76
N TRP A 430 -4.24 -15.56 -4.39
CA TRP A 430 -3.84 -16.95 -4.45
C TRP A 430 -3.37 -17.30 -5.86
N PHE A 431 -2.64 -18.40 -6.00
CA PHE A 431 -2.23 -18.91 -7.29
C PHE A 431 -2.51 -20.40 -7.44
N MET A 432 -2.65 -20.85 -8.67
CA MET A 432 -2.88 -22.23 -9.05
C MET A 432 -1.64 -22.79 -9.73
N HIS A 433 -1.15 -23.90 -9.24
CA HIS A 433 -0.16 -24.73 -9.92
C HIS A 433 -0.77 -26.13 -10.16
N GLY A 434 -1.32 -26.34 -11.35
CA GLY A 434 -2.02 -27.59 -11.68
C GLY A 434 -3.45 -27.64 -11.13
N ALA A 435 -3.76 -28.67 -10.32
CA ALA A 435 -5.12 -28.90 -9.79
C ALA A 435 -5.41 -28.07 -8.53
N PRO A 436 -6.72 -27.79 -8.23
CA PRO A 436 -7.13 -27.19 -6.95
C PRO A 436 -6.67 -28.03 -5.74
N PRO A 437 -6.54 -27.43 -4.54
CA PRO A 437 -6.85 -26.03 -4.20
C PRO A 437 -5.76 -25.06 -4.63
N PRO A 438 -6.08 -23.74 -4.76
CA PRO A 438 -5.08 -22.70 -4.93
C PRO A 438 -4.17 -22.61 -3.70
N MET A 439 -2.99 -22.03 -3.89
CA MET A 439 -1.98 -21.87 -2.84
C MET A 439 -1.72 -20.40 -2.55
N LYS A 440 -1.20 -20.12 -1.36
CA LYS A 440 -0.66 -18.81 -0.97
C LYS A 440 0.81 -18.73 -1.38
N HIS A 441 1.24 -17.54 -1.79
CA HIS A 441 2.64 -17.25 -2.09
C HIS A 441 3.05 -15.91 -1.46
N PRO A 442 4.24 -15.78 -0.84
CA PRO A 442 4.69 -14.53 -0.23
C PRO A 442 4.68 -13.33 -1.20
N ALA A 443 5.07 -13.53 -2.47
CA ALA A 443 5.02 -12.49 -3.50
C ALA A 443 3.60 -11.93 -3.75
N LEU A 444 2.57 -12.69 -3.42
CA LEU A 444 1.17 -12.33 -3.63
C LEU A 444 0.47 -11.79 -2.38
N ALA A 445 1.20 -11.44 -1.33
CA ALA A 445 0.67 -10.86 -0.11
C ALA A 445 1.47 -9.62 0.33
N PRO A 446 0.89 -8.67 1.07
CA PRO A 446 1.63 -7.57 1.69
C PRO A 446 2.71 -8.06 2.65
N LEU A 447 3.90 -7.44 2.58
CA LEU A 447 5.00 -7.67 3.52
C LEU A 447 4.75 -6.92 4.82
N THR A 448 5.08 -7.55 5.94
CA THR A 448 4.88 -6.98 7.27
C THR A 448 5.92 -7.47 8.28
N THR A 449 5.76 -7.06 9.56
CA THR A 449 6.64 -7.42 10.68
C THR A 449 6.35 -8.83 11.20
N ASP A 450 7.40 -9.59 11.54
CA ASP A 450 7.28 -10.88 12.20
C ASP A 450 7.36 -10.73 13.74
N HIS A 451 6.62 -11.58 14.47
CA HIS A 451 6.61 -11.59 15.93
C HIS A 451 7.86 -12.22 16.57
N GLN A 452 8.61 -13.00 15.79
CA GLN A 452 9.80 -13.73 16.23
C GLN A 452 11.10 -12.92 16.12
N TYR A 453 11.03 -11.58 16.03
CA TYR A 453 12.22 -10.76 16.09
C TYR A 453 13.04 -11.06 17.38
N PRO A 454 14.38 -11.26 17.30
CA PRO A 454 15.27 -10.99 16.18
C PRO A 454 15.52 -12.18 15.21
N GLN A 455 14.89 -13.34 15.41
CA GLN A 455 15.11 -14.53 14.58
C GLN A 455 14.60 -14.36 13.15
N ARG A 456 13.56 -13.55 12.97
CA ARG A 456 12.98 -13.16 11.70
C ARG A 456 12.39 -11.76 11.84
N ALA A 457 12.65 -10.89 10.86
CA ALA A 457 12.13 -9.53 10.91
C ALA A 457 10.86 -9.34 10.07
N PHE A 458 10.76 -10.03 8.94
CA PHE A 458 9.68 -9.89 7.98
C PHE A 458 8.91 -11.18 7.78
N THR A 459 7.64 -11.03 7.49
CA THR A 459 6.74 -12.08 7.03
C THR A 459 5.67 -11.45 6.15
N THR A 460 4.74 -12.23 5.63
CA THR A 460 3.62 -11.73 4.83
C THR A 460 2.29 -11.92 5.57
N CYS A 461 1.38 -10.99 5.37
CA CYS A 461 0.02 -11.06 5.85
C CYS A 461 -0.93 -10.67 4.72
N GLY A 462 -1.92 -11.51 4.46
CA GLY A 462 -2.92 -11.31 3.42
C GLY A 462 -4.34 -11.31 3.95
N GLU A 463 -5.26 -11.52 3.00
CA GLU A 463 -6.68 -11.73 3.25
C GLU A 463 -7.37 -10.49 3.84
N THR A 464 -8.58 -10.64 4.35
CA THR A 464 -9.37 -9.49 4.85
C THR A 464 -8.78 -8.89 6.13
N SER A 465 -7.94 -9.62 6.85
CA SER A 465 -7.21 -9.10 8.00
C SER A 465 -6.18 -8.03 7.61
N ALA A 466 -5.37 -8.31 6.58
CA ALA A 466 -4.42 -7.33 6.04
C ALA A 466 -5.15 -6.11 5.48
N ALA A 467 -6.21 -6.33 4.70
CA ALA A 467 -7.07 -5.27 4.17
C ALA A 467 -7.60 -4.35 5.28
N THR A 468 -8.04 -4.91 6.41
CA THR A 468 -8.58 -4.14 7.54
C THR A 468 -7.50 -3.32 8.25
N ALA A 469 -6.29 -3.85 8.40
CA ALA A 469 -5.17 -3.12 8.99
C ALA A 469 -4.74 -1.94 8.10
N LEU A 470 -4.64 -2.16 6.78
CA LEU A 470 -4.34 -1.11 5.79
C LEU A 470 -5.41 -0.01 5.76
N ALA A 471 -6.69 -0.39 5.77
CA ALA A 471 -7.80 0.55 5.86
C ALA A 471 -7.77 1.36 7.16
N SER A 472 -7.43 0.71 8.29
CA SER A 472 -7.29 1.37 9.60
C SER A 472 -6.18 2.41 9.60
N ARG A 473 -5.05 2.13 8.91
CA ARG A 473 -3.96 3.09 8.72
C ARG A 473 -4.43 4.35 8.00
N ASP A 474 -5.08 4.18 6.88
CA ASP A 474 -5.45 5.28 6.00
C ASP A 474 -6.58 6.14 6.58
N ILE A 475 -7.60 5.52 7.19
CA ILE A 475 -8.68 6.29 7.84
C ILE A 475 -8.19 7.02 9.09
N THR A 476 -7.22 6.44 9.82
CA THR A 476 -6.60 7.12 10.97
C THR A 476 -5.75 8.31 10.52
N ALA A 477 -5.05 8.19 9.39
CA ALA A 477 -4.34 9.31 8.80
C ALA A 477 -5.30 10.43 8.38
N LEU A 478 -6.44 10.11 7.75
CA LEU A 478 -7.48 11.07 7.44
C LEU A 478 -8.00 11.77 8.70
N TRP A 479 -8.28 11.01 9.76
CA TRP A 479 -8.75 11.61 11.03
C TRP A 479 -7.67 12.42 11.73
N SER A 480 -6.40 12.12 11.52
CA SER A 480 -5.29 12.93 12.03
C SER A 480 -5.16 14.27 11.31
N ASP A 481 -5.47 14.29 10.01
CA ASP A 481 -5.51 15.52 9.21
C ASP A 481 -6.69 16.44 9.60
N TYR A 482 -7.81 15.87 10.10
CA TYR A 482 -9.05 16.56 10.47
C TYR A 482 -9.56 16.11 11.84
N PRO A 483 -8.86 16.43 12.92
CA PRO A 483 -9.12 15.88 14.27
C PRO A 483 -10.41 16.36 14.92
N GLU A 484 -11.03 17.41 14.40
CA GLU A 484 -12.30 17.97 14.87
C GLU A 484 -13.53 17.19 14.38
N LEU A 485 -13.39 16.41 13.30
CA LEU A 485 -14.50 15.67 12.73
C LEU A 485 -14.96 14.51 13.62
N TRP A 486 -16.25 14.27 13.62
CA TRP A 486 -16.83 13.13 14.32
C TRP A 486 -16.44 11.79 13.65
N PRO A 487 -16.39 10.69 14.40
CA PRO A 487 -16.11 9.35 13.82
C PRO A 487 -17.02 9.00 12.64
N GLU A 488 -18.30 9.37 12.71
CA GLU A 488 -19.29 9.15 11.65
C GLU A 488 -18.98 9.97 10.39
N THR A 489 -18.50 11.19 10.56
CA THR A 489 -18.11 12.06 9.44
C THR A 489 -16.85 11.54 8.75
N VAL A 490 -15.84 11.13 9.52
CA VAL A 490 -14.63 10.50 8.99
C VAL A 490 -14.99 9.23 8.22
N ARG A 491 -15.86 8.37 8.78
CA ARG A 491 -16.39 7.19 8.10
C ARG A 491 -17.09 7.55 6.79
N ALA A 492 -17.96 8.56 6.81
CA ALA A 492 -18.72 8.98 5.63
C ALA A 492 -17.79 9.48 4.51
N ILE A 493 -16.81 10.33 4.82
CA ILE A 493 -15.82 10.84 3.87
C ILE A 493 -14.98 9.69 3.30
N PHE A 494 -14.49 8.79 4.16
CA PHE A 494 -13.69 7.66 3.76
C PHE A 494 -14.43 6.74 2.78
N VAL A 495 -15.64 6.30 3.14
CA VAL A 495 -16.46 5.42 2.30
C VAL A 495 -16.88 6.12 1.01
N SER A 496 -17.27 7.40 1.06
CA SER A 496 -17.69 8.16 -0.14
C SER A 496 -16.53 8.45 -1.10
N SER A 497 -15.29 8.38 -0.64
CA SER A 497 -14.12 8.54 -1.48
C SER A 497 -13.88 7.33 -2.39
N ALA A 498 -14.40 6.17 -2.02
CA ALA A 498 -14.13 4.90 -2.68
C ALA A 498 -14.58 4.88 -4.15
N ARG A 499 -13.86 4.07 -4.95
CA ARG A 499 -14.14 3.85 -6.37
C ARG A 499 -13.91 2.41 -6.75
N TRP A 500 -14.75 1.91 -7.64
CA TRP A 500 -14.50 0.63 -8.29
C TRP A 500 -13.35 0.74 -9.30
N THR A 501 -12.52 -0.27 -9.36
CA THR A 501 -11.47 -0.40 -10.38
C THR A 501 -12.08 -0.69 -11.75
N ASN A 502 -11.31 -0.54 -12.81
CA ASN A 502 -11.76 -0.93 -14.15
C ASN A 502 -12.11 -2.42 -14.23
N GLN A 503 -11.39 -3.27 -13.49
CA GLN A 503 -11.63 -4.71 -13.46
C GLN A 503 -12.95 -5.05 -12.76
N MET A 504 -13.26 -4.40 -11.63
CA MET A 504 -14.56 -4.54 -10.96
C MET A 504 -15.71 -4.11 -11.86
N LEU A 505 -15.56 -2.98 -12.56
CA LEU A 505 -16.56 -2.47 -13.51
C LEU A 505 -16.73 -3.36 -14.73
N ALA A 506 -15.73 -4.16 -15.11
CA ALA A 506 -15.84 -5.09 -16.23
C ALA A 506 -16.85 -6.24 -15.99
N HIS A 507 -17.28 -6.46 -14.75
CA HIS A 507 -18.30 -7.47 -14.42
C HIS A 507 -19.74 -7.00 -14.64
N VAL A 508 -19.95 -5.76 -15.01
CA VAL A 508 -21.28 -5.20 -15.27
C VAL A 508 -21.31 -4.51 -16.64
N PRO A 509 -22.47 -4.41 -17.29
CA PRO A 509 -22.58 -3.71 -18.56
C PRO A 509 -22.28 -2.19 -18.41
N ALA A 510 -21.94 -1.53 -19.51
CA ALA A 510 -21.61 -0.09 -19.51
C ALA A 510 -22.76 0.81 -18.97
N GLN A 511 -24.00 0.34 -19.03
CA GLN A 511 -25.18 0.97 -18.42
C GLN A 511 -25.81 -0.04 -17.44
N PRO A 512 -25.29 -0.13 -16.21
CA PRO A 512 -25.73 -1.15 -15.26
C PRO A 512 -27.15 -0.89 -14.76
N SER A 513 -27.93 -1.95 -14.65
CA SER A 513 -29.20 -1.95 -13.93
C SER A 513 -28.98 -1.87 -12.41
N LYS A 514 -30.06 -1.66 -11.64
CA LYS A 514 -29.97 -1.75 -10.17
C LYS A 514 -29.50 -3.11 -9.68
N THR A 515 -29.84 -4.18 -10.38
CA THR A 515 -29.40 -5.54 -10.07
C THR A 515 -27.91 -5.69 -10.29
N ASP A 516 -27.38 -5.17 -11.42
CA ASP A 516 -25.94 -5.20 -11.70
C ASP A 516 -25.15 -4.41 -10.67
N LEU A 517 -25.60 -3.21 -10.31
CA LEU A 517 -25.02 -2.42 -9.22
C LEU A 517 -25.09 -3.17 -7.88
N GLY A 518 -26.17 -3.91 -7.63
CA GLY A 518 -26.30 -4.77 -6.45
C GLY A 518 -25.20 -5.83 -6.35
N ILE A 519 -24.75 -6.40 -7.48
CA ILE A 519 -23.61 -7.34 -7.51
C ILE A 519 -22.33 -6.63 -7.09
N LEU A 520 -22.05 -5.43 -7.66
CA LEU A 520 -20.85 -4.67 -7.30
C LEU A 520 -20.82 -4.33 -5.81
N PHE A 521 -21.92 -3.83 -5.26
CA PHE A 521 -22.00 -3.48 -3.84
C PHE A 521 -21.81 -4.69 -2.92
N ARG A 522 -22.35 -5.86 -3.28
CA ARG A 522 -22.19 -7.07 -2.46
C ARG A 522 -20.77 -7.64 -2.48
N ARG A 523 -20.07 -7.50 -3.59
CA ARG A 523 -18.68 -7.96 -3.71
C ARG A 523 -17.67 -6.96 -3.17
N TYR A 524 -17.83 -5.69 -3.53
CA TYR A 524 -16.78 -4.67 -3.39
C TYR A 524 -17.20 -3.48 -2.52
N GLY A 525 -18.43 -3.45 -2.02
CA GLY A 525 -18.95 -2.25 -1.38
C GLY A 525 -18.91 -1.04 -2.32
N TYR A 526 -18.44 0.08 -1.82
CA TYR A 526 -18.20 1.29 -2.62
C TYR A 526 -16.88 1.25 -3.41
N GLY A 527 -16.08 0.18 -3.28
CA GLY A 527 -14.79 0.00 -3.94
C GLY A 527 -13.61 0.33 -3.05
N VAL A 528 -12.50 0.76 -3.68
CA VAL A 528 -11.24 1.10 -3.01
C VAL A 528 -11.25 2.59 -2.63
N PRO A 529 -11.09 2.97 -1.35
CA PRO A 529 -11.01 4.36 -0.92
C PRO A 529 -9.84 5.10 -1.58
N ASP A 530 -10.13 6.31 -2.06
CA ASP A 530 -9.19 7.24 -2.65
C ASP A 530 -8.86 8.33 -1.61
N MET A 531 -7.69 8.23 -1.00
CA MET A 531 -7.28 9.11 0.10
C MET A 531 -7.05 10.56 -0.35
N GLU A 532 -6.66 10.79 -1.60
CA GLU A 532 -6.54 12.13 -2.14
C GLU A 532 -7.92 12.78 -2.28
N ARG A 533 -8.89 12.02 -2.80
CA ARG A 533 -10.28 12.46 -2.88
C ARG A 533 -10.90 12.68 -1.50
N ALA A 534 -10.63 11.80 -0.53
CA ALA A 534 -11.11 11.95 0.84
C ALA A 534 -10.62 13.28 1.45
N ARG A 535 -9.33 13.58 1.34
CA ARG A 535 -8.74 14.83 1.83
C ARG A 535 -9.30 16.06 1.11
N ARG A 536 -9.48 16.01 -0.20
CA ARG A 536 -10.11 17.10 -0.96
C ARG A 536 -11.55 17.33 -0.52
N SER A 537 -12.33 16.27 -0.31
CA SER A 537 -13.72 16.38 0.17
C SER A 537 -13.79 17.00 1.57
N ALA A 538 -12.83 16.70 2.43
CA ALA A 538 -12.77 17.27 3.78
C ALA A 538 -12.33 18.75 3.78
N SER A 539 -11.48 19.18 2.82
CA SER A 539 -10.83 20.50 2.89
C SER A 539 -11.50 21.57 2.04
N ASN A 540 -11.84 21.32 0.78
CA ASN A 540 -12.28 22.40 -0.12
C ASN A 540 -13.05 21.95 -1.38
N ALA A 541 -13.42 20.70 -1.54
CA ALA A 541 -14.32 20.31 -2.61
C ALA A 541 -15.71 20.92 -2.36
N LEU A 542 -16.57 20.97 -3.38
CA LEU A 542 -17.98 21.38 -3.24
C LEU A 542 -18.77 20.35 -2.41
N THR A 543 -18.27 20.05 -1.21
CA THR A 543 -18.84 19.10 -0.27
C THR A 543 -19.31 19.86 0.95
N LEU A 544 -20.62 19.84 1.22
CA LEU A 544 -21.19 20.36 2.44
C LEU A 544 -21.10 19.27 3.53
N ILE A 545 -20.38 19.57 4.61
CA ILE A 545 -20.28 18.70 5.78
C ILE A 545 -21.05 19.37 6.91
N VAL A 546 -22.02 18.66 7.47
CA VAL A 546 -22.82 19.11 8.61
C VAL A 546 -22.86 17.99 9.64
N GLU A 547 -22.48 18.31 10.87
CA GLU A 547 -22.53 17.39 12.00
C GLU A 547 -23.58 17.87 13.00
N ASP A 548 -24.62 17.05 13.20
CA ASP A 548 -25.68 17.34 14.14
C ASP A 548 -26.36 16.06 14.63
N THR A 549 -27.12 16.16 15.71
CA THR A 549 -27.90 15.07 16.29
C THR A 549 -29.38 15.26 16.05
N ILE A 550 -30.07 14.19 15.74
CA ILE A 550 -31.52 14.15 15.60
C ILE A 550 -32.08 13.22 16.68
N GLN A 551 -33.12 13.67 17.38
CA GLN A 551 -33.85 12.87 18.36
C GLN A 551 -35.19 12.42 17.75
N PRO A 552 -35.27 11.26 17.07
CA PRO A 552 -36.48 10.84 16.36
C PRO A 552 -37.59 10.35 17.27
N TYR A 553 -37.28 9.96 18.51
CA TYR A 553 -38.24 9.42 19.47
C TYR A 553 -38.25 10.26 20.75
N LYS A 554 -39.44 10.50 21.27
CA LYS A 554 -39.65 11.21 22.52
C LYS A 554 -40.61 10.42 23.40
N LYS A 555 -40.27 10.19 24.68
CA LYS A 555 -41.22 9.61 25.65
C LYS A 555 -42.35 10.57 25.94
N SER A 556 -43.59 10.05 25.88
CA SER A 556 -44.75 10.78 26.36
C SER A 556 -44.70 10.96 27.86
N ALA A 557 -45.01 12.17 28.35
CA ALA A 557 -45.07 12.47 29.78
C ALA A 557 -46.15 11.69 30.50
N THR A 558 -47.20 11.20 29.79
CA THR A 558 -48.41 10.59 30.37
C THR A 558 -48.41 9.08 30.37
N ASN A 559 -47.82 8.42 29.40
CA ASN A 559 -48.02 6.95 29.21
C ASN A 559 -46.72 6.15 29.05
N ASN A 560 -45.54 6.74 29.23
CA ASN A 560 -44.25 6.08 29.00
C ASN A 560 -44.08 5.46 27.58
N VAL A 561 -44.95 5.83 26.63
CA VAL A 561 -44.91 5.36 25.23
C VAL A 561 -43.97 6.27 24.44
N GLU A 562 -43.09 5.67 23.70
CA GLU A 562 -42.24 6.41 22.75
C GLU A 562 -43.06 6.79 21.51
N HIS A 563 -43.05 8.04 21.17
CA HIS A 563 -43.64 8.54 19.93
C HIS A 563 -42.55 9.04 18.99
N ILE A 564 -42.71 8.72 17.71
CA ILE A 564 -41.93 9.35 16.66
C ILE A 564 -42.27 10.84 16.65
N HIS A 565 -41.27 11.69 16.73
CA HIS A 565 -41.48 13.09 16.44
C HIS A 565 -40.54 13.53 15.31
N ASN A 566 -41.11 14.24 14.35
CA ASN A 566 -40.36 14.73 13.21
C ASN A 566 -39.56 15.97 13.63
N GLU A 567 -38.25 15.83 13.68
CA GLU A 567 -37.35 16.95 13.80
C GLU A 567 -36.79 17.27 12.42
N LEU A 568 -37.05 18.47 11.92
CA LEU A 568 -36.50 18.98 10.68
C LEU A 568 -35.45 20.03 11.01
N LYS A 569 -34.21 19.78 10.59
CA LYS A 569 -33.14 20.76 10.67
C LYS A 569 -32.81 21.26 9.27
N LEU A 570 -32.83 22.56 9.09
CA LEU A 570 -32.46 23.23 7.85
C LEU A 570 -31.06 23.84 8.01
N PHE A 571 -30.21 23.61 7.02
CA PHE A 571 -28.83 24.07 6.99
C PHE A 571 -28.61 25.04 5.84
#